data_5ae88a5cd9367cdee9d3af7c4b3ba3fc
#
_entry.id   5ae88a5cd9367cdee9d3af7c4b3ba3fc
#
_cell.length_a   1.000
_cell.length_b   1.000
_cell.length_c   1.000
_cell.angle_alpha   90.00
_cell.angle_beta   90.00
_cell.angle_gamma   90.00
#
_symmetry.space_group_name_H-M   'P 1'
#
loop_
_entity.id
_entity.type
_entity.pdbx_description
1 polymer ?
#
loop_
_entity_poly.entity_id
_entity_poly.type
_entity_poly.pdbx_seq_one_letter_code
_entity_poly.pdbx_strand_id
1 'polypeptide(L)'
;METNSIYGPCEEYLPLIMKKLTDEITAFNEECRETTGHPVYEHFLYRIKEDKSMREKCTRKGFPVTTRSALRDLFDSVGLRIITRFLDDVFKTVEFIRTIPGCTVVMEKDYITNPKPNGYRSYHMILDLEVPYMDVDGNVPGHYYAEVQLRTLSMDSWASLEHEMKYKQDIQNTKLIVNELKRLADEMASCDISMQTIRDMIRN
;
A
#
# COMPACT_ATOMS: atom_id res chain seq x y z
N MET A 1 -32.15 9.27 0.43
CA MET A 1 -31.32 9.65 -0.73
C MET A 1 -30.50 8.42 -1.07
N GLU A 2 -30.76 7.79 -2.21
CA GLU A 2 -29.88 6.72 -2.68
C GLU A 2 -28.49 7.32 -2.90
N THR A 3 -27.54 6.90 -2.12
CA THR A 3 -26.14 7.26 -2.33
C THR A 3 -25.74 6.61 -3.64
N ASN A 4 -25.57 7.41 -4.69
CA ASN A 4 -25.15 6.95 -6.02
C ASN A 4 -23.62 6.63 -6.02
N SER A 5 -23.15 6.07 -4.92
CA SER A 5 -21.75 5.66 -4.73
C SER A 5 -21.43 4.49 -5.66
N ILE A 6 -20.23 4.49 -6.25
CA ILE A 6 -19.75 3.37 -7.05
C ILE A 6 -19.66 2.06 -6.25
N TYR A 7 -19.55 2.14 -4.94
CA TYR A 7 -19.50 0.97 -4.05
C TYR A 7 -20.86 0.37 -3.72
N GLY A 8 -21.95 1.12 -4.04
CA GLY A 8 -23.32 0.66 -3.82
C GLY A 8 -23.58 0.23 -2.36
N PRO A 9 -24.35 -0.85 -2.14
CA PRO A 9 -24.63 -1.34 -0.79
C PRO A 9 -23.41 -1.80 0.01
N CYS A 10 -22.31 -2.12 -0.68
CA CYS A 10 -21.07 -2.58 -0.02
C CYS A 10 -20.27 -1.43 0.61
N GLU A 11 -20.63 -0.16 0.38
CA GLU A 11 -19.92 1.00 0.91
C GLU A 11 -19.81 0.98 2.43
N GLU A 12 -20.89 0.57 3.11
CA GLU A 12 -20.95 0.51 4.58
C GLU A 12 -19.96 -0.48 5.20
N TYR A 13 -19.50 -1.49 4.44
CA TYR A 13 -18.56 -2.50 4.93
C TYR A 13 -17.10 -2.09 4.77
N LEU A 14 -16.78 -1.19 3.85
CA LEU A 14 -15.39 -0.78 3.59
C LEU A 14 -14.68 -0.20 4.82
N PRO A 15 -15.32 0.67 5.67
CA PRO A 15 -14.73 1.12 6.91
C PRO A 15 -14.45 -0.03 7.91
N LEU A 16 -15.32 -1.04 7.96
CA LEU A 16 -15.17 -2.19 8.86
C LEU A 16 -14.01 -3.08 8.44
N ILE A 17 -13.85 -3.29 7.13
CA ILE A 17 -12.74 -4.03 6.53
C ILE A 17 -11.42 -3.31 6.78
N MET A 18 -11.39 -1.99 6.54
CA MET A 18 -10.23 -1.15 6.84
C MET A 18 -9.87 -1.22 8.32
N LYS A 19 -10.87 -1.11 9.20
CA LYS A 19 -10.67 -1.21 10.65
C LYS A 19 -10.05 -2.54 11.07
N LYS A 20 -10.53 -3.67 10.55
CA LYS A 20 -9.95 -4.99 10.83
C LYS A 20 -8.46 -5.01 10.54
N LEU A 21 -8.03 -4.55 9.36
CA LEU A 21 -6.61 -4.52 9.00
C LEU A 21 -5.81 -3.52 9.85
N THR A 22 -6.37 -2.34 10.12
CA THR A 22 -5.67 -1.33 10.92
C THR A 22 -5.47 -1.77 12.37
N ASP A 23 -6.46 -2.44 12.95
CA ASP A 23 -6.36 -2.98 14.33
C ASP A 23 -5.25 -4.04 14.41
N GLU A 24 -5.19 -5.01 13.48
CA GLU A 24 -4.16 -6.05 13.45
C GLU A 24 -2.75 -5.47 13.27
N ILE A 25 -2.57 -4.54 12.33
CA ILE A 25 -1.27 -3.91 12.08
C ILE A 25 -0.84 -3.03 13.25
N THR A 26 -1.78 -2.36 13.91
CA THR A 26 -1.49 -1.54 15.09
C THR A 26 -1.10 -2.42 16.28
N ALA A 27 -1.81 -3.52 16.52
CA ALA A 27 -1.48 -4.48 17.57
C ALA A 27 -0.07 -5.06 17.37
N PHE A 28 0.27 -5.44 16.14
CA PHE A 28 1.62 -5.91 15.81
C PHE A 28 2.71 -4.87 16.10
N ASN A 29 2.45 -3.60 15.78
CA ASN A 29 3.40 -2.52 16.06
C ASN A 29 3.62 -2.33 17.56
N GLU A 30 2.57 -2.41 18.38
CA GLU A 30 2.68 -2.31 19.83
C GLU A 30 3.40 -3.53 20.43
N GLU A 31 3.11 -4.74 19.95
CA GLU A 31 3.84 -5.95 20.32
C GLU A 31 5.36 -5.81 20.02
N CYS A 32 5.70 -5.30 18.84
CA CYS A 32 7.08 -5.02 18.47
C CYS A 32 7.72 -4.00 19.42
N ARG A 33 6.99 -2.95 19.79
CA ARG A 33 7.46 -1.92 20.73
C ARG A 33 7.71 -2.51 22.13
N GLU A 34 6.81 -3.33 22.62
CA GLU A 34 6.93 -3.98 23.95
C GLU A 34 8.09 -4.98 23.99
N THR A 35 8.26 -5.77 22.93
CA THR A 35 9.27 -6.85 22.91
C THR A 35 10.68 -6.36 22.57
N THR A 36 10.81 -5.36 21.69
CA THR A 36 12.11 -4.89 21.18
C THR A 36 12.49 -3.49 21.66
N GLY A 37 11.56 -2.77 22.30
CA GLY A 37 11.70 -1.35 22.64
C GLY A 37 11.47 -0.38 21.47
N HIS A 38 11.15 -0.88 20.27
CA HIS A 38 11.03 -0.07 19.07
C HIS A 38 9.80 -0.45 18.24
N PRO A 39 9.01 0.55 17.75
CA PRO A 39 7.95 0.29 16.80
C PRO A 39 8.51 -0.16 15.45
N VAL A 40 7.75 -0.98 14.72
CA VAL A 40 8.13 -1.49 13.41
C VAL A 40 7.93 -0.46 12.29
N TYR A 41 6.99 0.46 12.43
CA TYR A 41 6.76 1.52 11.46
C TYR A 41 6.82 2.92 12.10
N GLU A 42 7.07 3.93 11.25
CA GLU A 42 7.05 5.35 11.62
C GLU A 42 5.71 5.98 11.30
N HIS A 43 5.16 5.71 10.10
CA HIS A 43 3.87 6.22 9.67
C HIS A 43 2.99 5.10 9.16
N PHE A 44 1.72 5.18 9.50
CA PHE A 44 0.69 4.29 9.00
C PHE A 44 -0.47 5.11 8.45
N LEU A 45 -0.67 5.03 7.15
CA LEU A 45 -1.68 5.75 6.39
C LEU A 45 -2.67 4.75 5.80
N TYR A 46 -3.94 5.07 5.86
CA TYR A 46 -4.99 4.22 5.28
C TYR A 46 -6.15 5.07 4.77
N ARG A 47 -6.82 4.58 3.76
CA ARG A 47 -7.97 5.26 3.17
C ARG A 47 -8.90 4.30 2.44
N ILE A 48 -10.16 4.66 2.37
CA ILE A 48 -11.07 4.18 1.35
C ILE A 48 -10.92 5.11 0.15
N LYS A 49 -10.79 4.54 -1.04
CA LYS A 49 -10.65 5.34 -2.26
C LYS A 49 -11.95 6.09 -2.53
N GLU A 50 -11.85 7.40 -2.75
CA GLU A 50 -12.99 8.25 -3.06
C GLU A 50 -13.73 7.78 -4.33
N ASP A 51 -15.05 7.88 -4.32
CA ASP A 51 -15.96 7.50 -5.42
C ASP A 51 -15.47 8.05 -6.77
N LYS A 52 -15.21 9.35 -6.85
CA LYS A 52 -14.73 10.02 -8.06
C LYS A 52 -13.42 9.39 -8.56
N SER A 53 -12.45 9.19 -7.67
CA SER A 53 -11.15 8.61 -8.02
C SER A 53 -11.26 7.16 -8.48
N MET A 54 -12.23 6.40 -7.93
CA MET A 54 -12.50 5.03 -8.36
C MET A 54 -13.13 5.00 -9.74
N ARG A 55 -14.12 5.85 -10.04
CA ARG A 55 -14.75 5.98 -11.37
C ARG A 55 -13.72 6.35 -12.43
N GLU A 56 -12.86 7.33 -12.15
CA GLU A 56 -11.77 7.73 -13.05
C GLU A 56 -10.80 6.57 -13.30
N LYS A 57 -10.50 5.77 -12.27
CA LYS A 57 -9.63 4.60 -12.40
C LYS A 57 -10.27 3.51 -13.25
N CYS A 58 -11.57 3.21 -13.06
CA CYS A 58 -12.30 2.27 -13.92
C CYS A 58 -12.17 2.69 -15.39
N THR A 59 -12.51 3.93 -15.72
CA THR A 59 -12.43 4.48 -17.08
C THR A 59 -11.01 4.36 -17.65
N ARG A 60 -9.99 4.80 -16.90
CA ARG A 60 -8.58 4.75 -17.34
C ARG A 60 -8.07 3.33 -17.58
N LYS A 61 -8.62 2.35 -16.86
CA LYS A 61 -8.26 0.93 -16.99
C LYS A 61 -9.11 0.16 -18.00
N GLY A 62 -10.13 0.81 -18.59
CA GLY A 62 -11.04 0.19 -19.55
C GLY A 62 -12.09 -0.72 -18.91
N PHE A 63 -12.34 -0.59 -17.62
CA PHE A 63 -13.41 -1.31 -16.92
C PHE A 63 -14.71 -0.53 -16.94
N PRO A 64 -15.87 -1.21 -16.94
CA PRO A 64 -17.17 -0.56 -16.72
C PRO A 64 -17.18 0.16 -15.37
N VAL A 65 -17.88 1.32 -15.30
CA VAL A 65 -18.01 2.08 -14.05
C VAL A 65 -19.15 1.47 -13.21
N THR A 66 -18.88 0.35 -12.55
CA THR A 66 -19.83 -0.45 -11.75
C THR A 66 -19.26 -0.81 -10.39
N THR A 67 -20.13 -1.16 -9.44
CA THR A 67 -19.73 -1.67 -8.12
C THR A 67 -18.83 -2.91 -8.24
N ARG A 68 -19.16 -3.81 -9.18
CA ARG A 68 -18.37 -5.00 -9.43
C ARG A 68 -16.94 -4.64 -9.84
N SER A 69 -16.78 -3.71 -10.81
CA SER A 69 -15.43 -3.30 -11.23
C SER A 69 -14.65 -2.64 -10.11
N ALA A 70 -15.31 -1.83 -9.27
CA ALA A 70 -14.67 -1.16 -8.14
C ALA A 70 -14.20 -2.13 -7.04
N LEU A 71 -14.89 -3.27 -6.86
CA LEU A 71 -14.65 -4.20 -5.74
C LEU A 71 -14.07 -5.56 -6.15
N ARG A 72 -14.02 -5.88 -7.48
CA ARG A 72 -13.50 -7.15 -8.00
C ARG A 72 -12.39 -6.99 -9.03
N ASP A 73 -12.57 -6.07 -9.99
CA ASP A 73 -11.58 -5.88 -11.05
C ASP A 73 -10.45 -4.94 -10.60
N LEU A 74 -10.75 -4.07 -9.62
CA LEU A 74 -9.79 -3.17 -8.97
C LEU A 74 -9.64 -3.55 -7.50
N PHE A 75 -8.39 -3.59 -7.00
CA PHE A 75 -8.05 -4.14 -5.69
C PHE A 75 -7.71 -3.08 -4.63
N ASP A 76 -7.90 -1.79 -4.93
CA ASP A 76 -7.47 -0.68 -4.10
C ASP A 76 -8.62 0.21 -3.60
N SER A 77 -9.81 -0.38 -3.45
CA SER A 77 -10.93 0.27 -2.76
C SER A 77 -10.58 0.59 -1.30
N VAL A 78 -9.89 -0.33 -0.64
CA VAL A 78 -9.23 -0.12 0.65
C VAL A 78 -7.73 -0.09 0.41
N GLY A 79 -7.07 0.98 0.79
CA GLY A 79 -5.63 1.18 0.60
C GLY A 79 -4.95 1.50 1.93
N LEU A 80 -3.85 0.78 2.21
CA LEU A 80 -3.01 0.98 3.38
C LEU A 80 -1.58 1.28 2.92
N ARG A 81 -0.88 2.17 3.64
CA ARG A 81 0.54 2.42 3.43
C ARG A 81 1.26 2.43 4.76
N ILE A 82 2.24 1.55 4.87
CA ILE A 82 3.10 1.39 6.05
C ILE A 82 4.48 1.89 5.67
N ILE A 83 4.99 2.85 6.46
CA ILE A 83 6.29 3.46 6.23
C ILE A 83 7.19 3.11 7.41
N THR A 84 8.21 2.31 7.15
CA THR A 84 9.19 1.85 8.14
C THR A 84 10.43 2.73 8.14
N ARG A 85 11.23 2.67 9.22
CA ARG A 85 12.52 3.34 9.28
C ARG A 85 13.60 2.56 8.55
N PHE A 86 13.53 1.23 8.61
CA PHE A 86 14.58 0.33 8.12
C PHE A 86 14.02 -0.69 7.14
N LEU A 87 14.88 -1.19 6.28
CA LEU A 87 14.51 -2.08 5.19
C LEU A 87 14.00 -3.43 5.70
N ASP A 88 14.64 -4.01 6.73
CA ASP A 88 14.22 -5.29 7.31
C ASP A 88 12.86 -5.19 8.03
N ASP A 89 12.49 -4.01 8.56
CA ASP A 89 11.16 -3.79 9.14
C ASP A 89 10.05 -3.87 8.07
N VAL A 90 10.36 -3.53 6.80
CA VAL A 90 9.44 -3.78 5.68
C VAL A 90 9.15 -5.27 5.56
N PHE A 91 10.19 -6.10 5.45
CA PHE A 91 10.04 -7.54 5.28
C PHE A 91 9.43 -8.22 6.52
N LYS A 92 9.78 -7.78 7.72
CA LYS A 92 9.15 -8.23 8.96
C LYS A 92 7.64 -7.97 8.96
N THR A 93 7.23 -6.81 8.48
CA THR A 93 5.80 -6.46 8.36
C THR A 93 5.12 -7.28 7.27
N VAL A 94 5.78 -7.56 6.15
CA VAL A 94 5.27 -8.45 5.09
C VAL A 94 4.98 -9.85 5.66
N GLU A 95 5.92 -10.43 6.41
CA GLU A 95 5.71 -11.75 7.05
C GLU A 95 4.54 -11.72 8.04
N PHE A 96 4.43 -10.68 8.86
CA PHE A 96 3.29 -10.52 9.76
C PHE A 96 1.95 -10.48 9.00
N ILE A 97 1.84 -9.68 7.93
CA ILE A 97 0.60 -9.55 7.15
C ILE A 97 0.12 -10.91 6.62
N ARG A 98 1.04 -11.80 6.25
CA ARG A 98 0.72 -13.16 5.81
C ARG A 98 0.07 -14.03 6.88
N THR A 99 0.20 -13.66 8.16
CA THR A 99 -0.35 -14.39 9.30
C THR A 99 -1.70 -13.88 9.79
N ILE A 100 -2.21 -12.76 9.25
CA ILE A 100 -3.48 -12.16 9.68
C ILE A 100 -4.65 -13.11 9.45
N PRO A 101 -5.43 -13.47 10.49
CA PRO A 101 -6.53 -14.41 10.36
C PRO A 101 -7.64 -13.93 9.40
N GLY A 102 -8.11 -14.81 8.52
CA GLY A 102 -9.12 -14.49 7.51
C GLY A 102 -8.63 -13.55 6.43
N CYS A 103 -7.30 -13.49 6.24
CA CYS A 103 -6.66 -12.72 5.20
C CYS A 103 -5.78 -13.65 4.34
N THR A 104 -5.95 -13.60 3.04
CA THR A 104 -5.14 -14.34 2.07
C THR A 104 -4.41 -13.37 1.15
N VAL A 105 -3.11 -13.56 0.98
CA VAL A 105 -2.33 -12.77 0.02
C VAL A 105 -2.55 -13.36 -1.37
N VAL A 106 -3.21 -12.59 -2.24
CA VAL A 106 -3.54 -13.03 -3.61
C VAL A 106 -2.57 -12.51 -4.67
N MET A 107 -1.83 -11.46 -4.36
CA MET A 107 -0.79 -10.92 -5.25
C MET A 107 0.27 -10.18 -4.44
N GLU A 108 1.51 -10.37 -4.85
CA GLU A 108 2.66 -9.61 -4.32
C GLU A 108 3.51 -9.04 -5.47
N LYS A 109 4.07 -7.86 -5.23
CA LYS A 109 5.03 -7.22 -6.14
C LYS A 109 6.15 -6.61 -5.33
N ASP A 110 7.30 -7.25 -5.38
CA ASP A 110 8.53 -6.75 -4.75
C ASP A 110 9.27 -5.81 -5.72
N TYR A 111 8.97 -4.52 -5.61
CA TYR A 111 9.72 -3.48 -6.30
C TYR A 111 10.92 -2.98 -5.47
N ILE A 112 11.20 -3.57 -4.32
CA ILE A 112 12.42 -3.29 -3.54
C ILE A 112 13.59 -4.03 -4.18
N THR A 113 13.44 -5.34 -4.36
CA THR A 113 14.43 -6.19 -5.02
C THR A 113 14.46 -5.98 -6.54
N ASN A 114 13.30 -5.73 -7.15
CA ASN A 114 13.16 -5.51 -8.60
C ASN A 114 12.54 -4.14 -8.89
N PRO A 115 13.31 -3.03 -8.79
CA PRO A 115 12.80 -1.68 -8.98
C PRO A 115 12.23 -1.46 -10.38
N LYS A 116 11.25 -0.54 -10.48
CA LYS A 116 10.77 -0.11 -11.79
C LYS A 116 11.85 0.66 -12.55
N PRO A 117 11.75 0.78 -13.89
CA PRO A 117 12.74 1.47 -14.71
C PRO A 117 13.04 2.93 -14.30
N ASN A 118 12.06 3.60 -13.66
CA ASN A 118 12.22 4.95 -13.14
C ASN A 118 12.85 5.02 -11.74
N GLY A 119 13.20 3.87 -11.14
CA GLY A 119 13.76 3.79 -9.79
C GLY A 119 12.73 3.58 -8.66
N TYR A 120 11.43 3.55 -8.95
CA TYR A 120 10.39 3.33 -7.93
C TYR A 120 10.61 2.04 -7.15
N ARG A 121 10.61 2.14 -5.82
CA ARG A 121 10.71 1.02 -4.88
C ARG A 121 9.54 1.02 -3.91
N SER A 122 8.97 -0.13 -3.65
CA SER A 122 7.91 -0.39 -2.67
C SER A 122 7.62 -1.89 -2.66
N TYR A 123 7.15 -2.46 -1.56
CA TYR A 123 6.54 -3.78 -1.55
C TYR A 123 5.01 -3.61 -1.61
N HIS A 124 4.36 -4.29 -2.53
CA HIS A 124 2.91 -4.23 -2.71
C HIS A 124 2.29 -5.59 -2.43
N MET A 125 1.25 -5.62 -1.64
CA MET A 125 0.44 -6.81 -1.39
C MET A 125 -1.01 -6.50 -1.71
N ILE A 126 -1.68 -7.42 -2.39
CA ILE A 126 -3.14 -7.45 -2.50
C ILE A 126 -3.65 -8.54 -1.60
N LEU A 127 -4.50 -8.17 -0.69
CA LEU A 127 -5.10 -9.03 0.30
C LEU A 127 -6.55 -9.30 -0.07
N ASP A 128 -6.98 -10.56 0.05
CA ASP A 128 -8.38 -10.97 0.05
C ASP A 128 -8.79 -11.24 1.50
N LEU A 129 -9.78 -10.50 1.98
CA LEU A 129 -10.31 -10.62 3.34
C LEU A 129 -11.67 -11.30 3.32
N GLU A 130 -11.76 -12.41 4.02
CA GLU A 130 -13.04 -13.04 4.35
C GLU A 130 -13.68 -12.33 5.54
N VAL A 131 -14.92 -11.88 5.35
CA VAL A 131 -15.68 -11.12 6.36
C VAL A 131 -17.14 -11.59 6.43
N PRO A 132 -17.83 -11.43 7.58
CA PRO A 132 -19.21 -11.90 7.74
C PRO A 132 -20.27 -11.04 7.04
N TYR A 133 -19.85 -10.17 6.11
CA TYR A 133 -20.73 -9.29 5.34
C TYR A 133 -20.91 -9.82 3.93
N MET A 134 -22.02 -9.48 3.29
CA MET A 134 -22.28 -9.84 1.90
C MET A 134 -21.36 -9.05 0.95
N ASP A 135 -20.76 -9.73 -0.01
CA ASP A 135 -19.96 -9.09 -1.04
C ASP A 135 -20.77 -8.69 -2.28
N VAL A 136 -20.11 -8.11 -3.28
CA VAL A 136 -20.73 -7.64 -4.52
C VAL A 136 -21.31 -8.77 -5.38
N ASP A 137 -20.88 -10.01 -5.16
CA ASP A 137 -21.35 -11.21 -5.85
C ASP A 137 -22.47 -11.93 -5.06
N GLY A 138 -22.84 -11.42 -3.87
CA GLY A 138 -23.87 -11.95 -3.02
C GLY A 138 -23.41 -13.08 -2.08
N ASN A 139 -22.11 -13.31 -1.94
CA ASN A 139 -21.60 -14.34 -1.04
C ASN A 139 -21.60 -13.88 0.42
N VAL A 140 -21.87 -14.82 1.35
CA VAL A 140 -21.73 -14.66 2.81
C VAL A 140 -21.13 -15.97 3.34
N PRO A 141 -19.93 -15.97 3.94
CA PRO A 141 -19.04 -14.82 4.12
C PRO A 141 -18.61 -14.21 2.78
N GLY A 142 -18.44 -12.89 2.77
CA GLY A 142 -18.03 -12.16 1.59
C GLY A 142 -16.52 -11.92 1.56
N HIS A 143 -16.02 -11.61 0.38
CA HIS A 143 -14.60 -11.37 0.11
C HIS A 143 -14.38 -9.94 -0.35
N TYR A 144 -13.38 -9.28 0.20
CA TYR A 144 -13.02 -7.90 -0.14
C TYR A 144 -11.52 -7.74 -0.30
N TYR A 145 -11.13 -6.91 -1.27
CA TYR A 145 -9.72 -6.67 -1.54
C TYR A 145 -9.21 -5.40 -0.86
N ALA A 146 -7.97 -5.48 -0.38
CA ALA A 146 -7.21 -4.33 0.11
C ALA A 146 -5.80 -4.33 -0.50
N GLU A 147 -5.31 -3.15 -0.89
CA GLU A 147 -3.92 -2.96 -1.30
C GLU A 147 -3.10 -2.45 -0.10
N VAL A 148 -2.01 -3.14 0.21
CA VAL A 148 -1.02 -2.70 1.19
C VAL A 148 0.27 -2.34 0.48
N GLN A 149 0.77 -1.13 0.70
CA GLN A 149 2.05 -0.63 0.22
C GLN A 149 3.00 -0.46 1.40
N LEU A 150 4.16 -1.13 1.34
CA LEU A 150 5.19 -1.00 2.36
C LEU A 150 6.42 -0.32 1.76
N ARG A 151 6.96 0.64 2.48
CA ARG A 151 8.10 1.47 2.06
C ARG A 151 8.97 1.81 3.24
N THR A 152 10.25 2.11 2.98
CA THR A 152 11.05 2.88 3.93
C THR A 152 10.70 4.38 3.82
N LEU A 153 11.18 5.19 4.76
CA LEU A 153 11.09 6.66 4.67
C LEU A 153 11.69 7.20 3.38
N SER A 154 12.84 6.67 2.95
CA SER A 154 13.50 7.06 1.70
C SER A 154 12.64 6.74 0.48
N MET A 155 12.06 5.54 0.41
CA MET A 155 11.19 5.11 -0.68
C MET A 155 9.93 5.95 -0.77
N ASP A 156 9.32 6.31 0.37
CA ASP A 156 8.10 7.13 0.38
C ASP A 156 8.40 8.58 0.02
N SER A 157 9.52 9.13 0.50
CA SER A 157 9.99 10.47 0.12
C SER A 157 10.22 10.57 -1.39
N TRP A 158 10.92 9.59 -1.97
CA TRP A 158 11.14 9.55 -3.43
C TRP A 158 9.81 9.47 -4.20
N ALA A 159 8.91 8.57 -3.79
CA ALA A 159 7.63 8.38 -4.48
C ALA A 159 6.72 9.60 -4.39
N SER A 160 6.75 10.34 -3.28
CA SER A 160 6.01 11.59 -3.09
C SER A 160 6.53 12.69 -4.02
N LEU A 161 7.85 12.87 -4.09
CA LEU A 161 8.49 13.87 -4.95
C LEU A 161 8.30 13.53 -6.44
N GLU A 162 8.43 12.26 -6.84
CA GLU A 162 8.20 11.83 -8.22
C GLU A 162 6.77 12.11 -8.67
N HIS A 163 5.79 11.87 -7.79
CA HIS A 163 4.38 12.16 -8.07
C HIS A 163 4.14 13.66 -8.27
N GLU A 164 4.70 14.52 -7.41
CA GLU A 164 4.59 15.99 -7.53
C GLU A 164 5.20 16.49 -8.84
N MET A 165 6.37 15.98 -9.22
CA MET A 165 7.04 16.37 -10.45
C MET A 165 6.30 15.94 -11.72
N LYS A 166 5.66 14.77 -11.72
CA LYS A 166 4.86 14.30 -12.86
C LYS A 166 3.55 15.05 -13.04
N TYR A 167 2.99 15.60 -11.97
CA TYR A 167 1.71 16.32 -12.03
C TYR A 167 1.85 17.69 -12.71
N LYS A 168 3.04 18.31 -12.72
CA LYS A 168 3.35 19.55 -13.43
C LYS A 168 3.60 19.22 -14.91
N GLN A 169 2.54 19.28 -15.72
CA GLN A 169 2.56 19.02 -17.15
C GLN A 169 3.38 20.10 -17.90
N ASP A 170 4.15 19.69 -18.87
CA ASP A 170 5.07 20.36 -19.80
C ASP A 170 6.55 20.17 -19.46
N ILE A 171 6.93 18.91 -19.24
CA ILE A 171 8.33 18.59 -18.97
C ILE A 171 9.08 18.43 -20.30
N GLN A 172 9.81 19.48 -20.70
CA GLN A 172 10.86 19.33 -21.70
C GLN A 172 11.99 18.44 -21.12
N ASN A 173 12.52 17.49 -21.91
CA ASN A 173 13.58 16.55 -21.50
C ASN A 173 13.15 15.41 -20.54
N THR A 174 12.01 14.80 -20.78
CA THR A 174 11.48 13.67 -19.98
C THR A 174 12.53 12.57 -19.72
N LYS A 175 13.39 12.23 -20.70
CA LYS A 175 14.44 11.20 -20.52
C LYS A 175 15.48 11.58 -19.47
N LEU A 176 15.93 12.84 -19.48
CA LEU A 176 16.92 13.33 -18.51
C LEU A 176 16.32 13.25 -17.09
N ILE A 177 15.08 13.71 -16.91
CA ILE A 177 14.41 13.71 -15.62
C ILE A 177 14.20 12.27 -15.10
N VAL A 178 13.78 11.34 -15.96
CA VAL A 178 13.63 9.92 -15.56
C VAL A 178 14.97 9.32 -15.13
N ASN A 179 16.07 9.64 -15.83
CA ASN A 179 17.42 9.19 -15.46
C ASN A 179 17.87 9.77 -14.11
N GLU A 180 17.64 11.07 -13.88
CA GLU A 180 17.98 11.70 -12.59
C GLU A 180 17.13 11.16 -11.44
N LEU A 181 15.83 10.93 -11.67
CA LEU A 181 14.97 10.29 -10.69
C LEU A 181 15.46 8.88 -10.33
N LYS A 182 15.89 8.11 -11.35
CA LYS A 182 16.47 6.79 -11.12
C LYS A 182 17.77 6.88 -10.32
N ARG A 183 18.68 7.79 -10.67
CA ARG A 183 19.92 8.00 -9.93
C ARG A 183 19.67 8.33 -8.47
N LEU A 184 18.76 9.27 -8.19
CA LEU A 184 18.36 9.62 -6.83
C LEU A 184 17.74 8.43 -6.08
N ALA A 185 16.90 7.62 -6.75
CA ALA A 185 16.34 6.42 -6.12
C ALA A 185 17.41 5.40 -5.71
N ASP A 186 18.47 5.26 -6.51
CA ASP A 186 19.59 4.37 -6.21
C ASP A 186 20.45 4.92 -5.04
N GLU A 187 20.66 6.23 -4.96
CA GLU A 187 21.33 6.90 -3.84
C GLU A 187 20.53 6.74 -2.53
N MET A 188 19.21 6.94 -2.58
CA MET A 188 18.33 6.78 -1.42
C MET A 188 18.28 5.31 -0.94
N ALA A 189 18.30 4.34 -1.85
CA ALA A 189 18.40 2.93 -1.49
C ALA A 189 19.74 2.60 -0.82
N SER A 190 20.82 3.20 -1.28
CA SER A 190 22.14 3.07 -0.63
C SER A 190 22.15 3.67 0.78
N CYS A 191 21.42 4.79 0.98
CA CYS A 191 21.23 5.40 2.28
C CYS A 191 20.44 4.47 3.23
N ASP A 192 19.36 3.83 2.77
CA ASP A 192 18.59 2.85 3.56
C ASP A 192 19.49 1.71 4.08
N ILE A 193 20.33 1.13 3.21
CA ILE A 193 21.27 0.06 3.57
C ILE A 193 22.29 0.56 4.62
N SER A 194 22.84 1.78 4.43
CA SER A 194 23.81 2.37 5.33
C SER A 194 23.20 2.62 6.73
N MET A 195 22.00 3.17 6.78
CA MET A 195 21.28 3.42 8.03
C MET A 195 20.93 2.13 8.76
N GLN A 196 20.54 1.09 8.05
CA GLN A 196 20.32 -0.23 8.64
C GLN A 196 21.61 -0.80 9.22
N THR A 197 22.71 -0.72 8.50
CA THR A 197 24.03 -1.17 8.97
C THR A 197 24.44 -0.45 10.26
N ILE A 198 24.27 0.88 10.32
CA ILE A 198 24.55 1.68 11.54
C ILE A 198 23.67 1.22 12.70
N ARG A 199 22.36 1.02 12.47
CA ARG A 199 21.46 0.49 13.49
C ARG A 199 21.94 -0.85 14.04
N ASP A 200 22.34 -1.76 13.15
CA ASP A 200 22.77 -3.09 13.54
C ASP A 200 24.09 -3.05 14.35
N MET A 201 25.02 -2.13 14.02
CA MET A 201 26.23 -1.87 14.81
C MET A 201 25.93 -1.30 16.21
N ILE A 202 24.84 -0.55 16.37
CA ILE A 202 24.44 0.03 17.68
C ILE A 202 23.74 -1.01 18.55
N ARG A 203 23.04 -1.98 17.94
CA ARG A 203 22.25 -2.99 18.67
C ARG A 203 23.04 -4.27 19.02
N ASN A 204 24.19 -4.50 18.40
CA ASN A 204 25.14 -5.59 18.72
C ASN A 204 26.23 -5.11 19.69
#